data_d48fc1e793ba3bc3cc004c04c1cb139e
#
_entry.id   d48fc1e793ba3bc3cc004c04c1cb139e
#
_cell.length_a   1.000
_cell.length_b   1.000
_cell.length_c   1.000
_cell.angle_alpha   90.00
_cell.angle_beta   90.00
_cell.angle_gamma   90.00
#
_symmetry.space_group_name_H-M   'P 1'
#
loop_
_entity.id
_entity.type
_entity.pdbx_description
1 polymer ?
#
loop_
_entity_poly.entity_id
_entity_poly.type
_entity_poly.pdbx_seq_one_letter_code
_entity_poly.pdbx_strand_id
1 'polypeptide(L)'
;MFQILNEDGKIVNKDDMPDLSDDELRELMKRMVYTRVLDQRSIALNRQGRLGFYAPTAGQEASQLGSHFALEKEDYILPGYRDVPQLIWHGLPLYQAFLFSKGHFHGNQMPEGMNALPPQIIIGAQYVQAAGVGLGLKMRGKKSVAITYTGDGGTSQGDFYEGMNFAGAYGANNIFIVQNNGFAISVPREKQTAAKTLAQKAIAAGIEGIQVDGMDVLAVYAATKYARERAIAGEGPMLIETMTYRYGPHTMSGDDPTRYRSQDLDSEWEKKDPLVRFRKFLESKKLWTEEDENKVIEQAKEDIKEAIKKADQYPKQKVTDLISNMFETLPQNLQEQMEEYKAKESK
;
A
#
# COMPACT_ATOMS: atom_id res chain seq x y z
N MET A 1 8.09 19.37 7.06
CA MET A 1 8.10 17.94 6.68
C MET A 1 8.91 17.18 7.71
N PHE A 2 8.35 16.14 8.31
CA PHE A 2 9.02 15.30 9.31
C PHE A 2 10.00 14.36 8.63
N GLN A 3 11.22 14.24 9.15
CA GLN A 3 12.32 13.47 8.58
C GLN A 3 13.27 13.01 9.70
N ILE A 4 13.83 11.81 9.60
CA ILE A 4 14.82 11.23 10.52
C ILE A 4 16.17 11.02 9.84
N LEU A 5 16.17 10.47 8.62
CA LEU A 5 17.36 10.28 7.79
C LEU A 5 17.35 11.26 6.63
N ASN A 6 18.51 11.89 6.34
CA ASN A 6 18.68 12.61 5.08
C ASN A 6 19.02 11.64 3.92
N GLU A 7 19.18 12.16 2.70
CA GLU A 7 19.46 11.39 1.48
C GLU A 7 20.78 10.61 1.54
N ASP A 8 21.70 11.00 2.43
CA ASP A 8 22.96 10.30 2.66
C ASP A 8 22.87 9.22 3.76
N GLY A 9 21.67 8.96 4.28
CA GLY A 9 21.47 8.01 5.38
C GLY A 9 21.97 8.50 6.74
N LYS A 10 22.20 9.82 6.90
CA LYS A 10 22.63 10.41 8.17
C LYS A 10 21.42 10.83 8.99
N ILE A 11 21.48 10.57 10.29
CA ILE A 11 20.43 10.99 11.23
C ILE A 11 20.46 12.53 11.36
N VAL A 12 19.35 13.16 11.02
CA VAL A 12 19.14 14.61 11.15
C VAL A 12 18.19 14.97 12.30
N ASN A 13 17.41 13.99 12.77
CA ASN A 13 16.53 14.11 13.92
C ASN A 13 16.75 12.92 14.85
N LYS A 14 17.48 13.15 15.95
CA LYS A 14 17.83 12.11 16.92
C LYS A 14 16.72 11.86 17.94
N ASP A 15 15.96 12.91 18.25
CA ASP A 15 14.96 12.88 19.33
C ASP A 15 13.77 12.01 18.94
N ASP A 16 13.44 11.95 17.65
CA ASP A 16 12.36 11.13 17.12
C ASP A 16 12.86 9.79 16.50
N MET A 17 14.13 9.42 16.71
CA MET A 17 14.66 8.15 16.22
C MET A 17 13.92 6.99 16.87
N PRO A 18 13.29 6.08 16.11
CA PRO A 18 12.54 4.97 16.68
C PRO A 18 13.46 3.96 17.36
N ASP A 19 12.98 3.41 18.48
CA ASP A 19 13.66 2.33 19.20
C ASP A 19 13.39 0.98 18.48
N LEU A 20 14.15 0.74 17.42
CA LEU A 20 14.17 -0.51 16.67
C LEU A 20 15.47 -1.25 16.94
N SER A 21 15.37 -2.53 17.25
CA SER A 21 16.51 -3.43 17.35
C SER A 21 17.26 -3.59 16.01
N ASP A 22 18.50 -4.01 16.08
CA ASP A 22 19.30 -4.30 14.89
C ASP A 22 18.62 -5.33 13.96
N ASP A 23 17.93 -6.31 14.51
CA ASP A 23 17.21 -7.32 13.74
C ASP A 23 15.96 -6.77 13.06
N GLU A 24 15.23 -5.87 13.72
CA GLU A 24 14.10 -5.17 13.13
C GLU A 24 14.55 -4.24 11.99
N LEU A 25 15.66 -3.54 12.16
CA LEU A 25 16.23 -2.72 11.11
C LEU A 25 16.66 -3.56 9.88
N ARG A 26 17.28 -4.73 10.09
CA ARG A 26 17.60 -5.68 9.01
C ARG A 26 16.35 -6.22 8.33
N GLU A 27 15.33 -6.61 9.10
CA GLU A 27 14.07 -7.12 8.56
C GLU A 27 13.36 -6.05 7.71
N LEU A 28 13.36 -4.79 8.15
CA LEU A 28 12.77 -3.70 7.40
C LEU A 28 13.50 -3.48 6.05
N MET A 29 14.84 -3.50 6.04
CA MET A 29 15.61 -3.43 4.79
C MET A 29 15.33 -4.61 3.87
N LYS A 30 15.31 -5.82 4.41
CA LYS A 30 14.97 -7.05 3.68
C LYS A 30 13.61 -6.92 2.99
N ARG A 31 12.58 -6.41 3.68
CA ARG A 31 11.24 -6.20 3.11
C ARG A 31 11.26 -5.19 1.96
N MET A 32 12.02 -4.11 2.10
CA MET A 32 12.14 -3.10 1.05
C MET A 32 12.85 -3.66 -0.20
N VAL A 33 13.97 -4.37 -0.04
CA VAL A 33 14.69 -5.02 -1.14
C VAL A 33 13.81 -6.06 -1.83
N TYR A 34 13.17 -6.93 -1.06
CA TYR A 34 12.24 -7.94 -1.59
C TYR A 34 11.13 -7.29 -2.44
N THR A 35 10.53 -6.21 -1.93
CA THR A 35 9.45 -5.50 -2.61
C THR A 35 9.93 -4.86 -3.91
N ARG A 36 11.14 -4.29 -3.95
CA ARG A 36 11.74 -3.76 -5.18
C ARG A 36 11.96 -4.87 -6.22
N VAL A 37 12.45 -6.03 -5.82
CA VAL A 37 12.62 -7.19 -6.70
C VAL A 37 11.28 -7.69 -7.20
N LEU A 38 10.28 -7.77 -6.32
CA LEU A 38 8.92 -8.16 -6.68
C LEU A 38 8.32 -7.22 -7.73
N ASP A 39 8.49 -5.91 -7.56
CA ASP A 39 8.02 -4.91 -8.52
C ASP A 39 8.66 -5.10 -9.90
N GLN A 40 9.99 -5.18 -9.96
CA GLN A 40 10.74 -5.37 -11.20
C GLN A 40 10.34 -6.66 -11.92
N ARG A 41 10.18 -7.76 -11.18
CA ARG A 41 9.77 -9.05 -11.74
C ARG A 41 8.32 -9.03 -12.21
N SER A 42 7.42 -8.36 -11.47
CA SER A 42 6.00 -8.22 -11.85
C SER A 42 5.84 -7.39 -13.14
N ILE A 43 6.62 -6.33 -13.31
CA ILE A 43 6.68 -5.57 -14.57
C ILE A 43 7.11 -6.48 -15.73
N ALA A 44 8.16 -7.28 -15.53
CA ALA A 44 8.64 -8.21 -16.56
C ALA A 44 7.59 -9.29 -16.90
N LEU A 45 6.93 -9.86 -15.90
CA LEU A 45 5.85 -10.84 -16.07
C LEU A 45 4.63 -10.24 -16.78
N ASN A 46 4.28 -8.98 -16.48
CA ASN A 46 3.21 -8.29 -17.18
C ASN A 46 3.54 -8.10 -18.67
N ARG A 47 4.77 -7.63 -18.99
CA ARG A 47 5.23 -7.50 -20.37
C ARG A 47 5.25 -8.82 -21.16
N GLN A 48 5.40 -9.94 -20.47
CA GLN A 48 5.31 -11.30 -21.02
C GLN A 48 3.86 -11.80 -21.16
N GLY A 49 2.85 -11.01 -20.77
CA GLY A 49 1.45 -11.40 -20.77
C GLY A 49 1.07 -12.43 -19.69
N ARG A 50 1.94 -12.65 -18.69
CA ARG A 50 1.71 -13.60 -17.60
C ARG A 50 0.98 -12.98 -16.41
N LEU A 51 0.98 -11.65 -16.29
CA LEU A 51 0.15 -10.90 -15.36
C LEU A 51 -0.76 -9.96 -16.16
N GLY A 52 -1.95 -9.67 -15.61
CA GLY A 52 -2.91 -8.71 -16.13
C GLY A 52 -2.66 -7.31 -15.55
N PHE A 53 -3.58 -6.84 -14.70
CA PHE A 53 -3.43 -5.53 -14.05
C PHE A 53 -2.20 -5.51 -13.12
N TYR A 54 -1.32 -4.55 -13.33
CA TYR A 54 -0.21 -4.28 -12.42
C TYR A 54 0.07 -2.79 -12.30
N ALA A 55 0.17 -2.31 -11.08
CA ALA A 55 0.52 -0.94 -10.74
C ALA A 55 1.91 -0.93 -10.07
N PRO A 56 2.98 -0.46 -10.74
CA PRO A 56 4.33 -0.43 -10.19
C PRO A 56 4.44 0.33 -8.88
N THR A 57 5.24 -0.19 -7.95
CA THR A 57 5.39 0.33 -6.59
C THR A 57 6.76 0.93 -6.31
N ALA A 58 7.76 0.67 -7.17
CA ALA A 58 9.12 1.15 -7.00
C ALA A 58 9.18 2.66 -6.76
N GLY A 59 9.92 3.07 -5.72
CA GLY A 59 10.01 4.43 -5.20
C GLY A 59 9.11 4.70 -4.00
N GLN A 60 8.12 3.86 -3.73
CA GLN A 60 7.19 4.01 -2.59
C GLN A 60 7.44 3.03 -1.44
N GLU A 61 8.52 2.24 -1.49
CA GLU A 61 8.79 1.18 -0.53
C GLU A 61 8.89 1.69 0.92
N ALA A 62 9.52 2.86 1.13
CA ALA A 62 9.62 3.43 2.46
C ALA A 62 8.26 3.84 3.02
N SER A 63 7.42 4.46 2.21
CA SER A 63 6.05 4.82 2.59
C SER A 63 5.21 3.58 2.90
N GLN A 64 5.28 2.57 2.05
CA GLN A 64 4.49 1.35 2.17
C GLN A 64 4.95 0.48 3.34
N LEU A 65 6.24 0.19 3.41
CA LEU A 65 6.74 -0.77 4.40
C LEU A 65 7.07 -0.14 5.74
N GLY A 66 7.45 1.14 5.77
CA GLY A 66 7.58 1.88 7.02
C GLY A 66 6.25 1.96 7.78
N SER A 67 5.16 2.30 7.07
CA SER A 67 3.83 2.32 7.68
C SER A 67 3.34 0.93 8.08
N HIS A 68 3.55 -0.09 7.23
CA HIS A 68 3.16 -1.46 7.55
C HIS A 68 3.95 -2.02 8.75
N PHE A 69 5.24 -1.73 8.84
CA PHE A 69 6.10 -2.25 9.91
C PHE A 69 5.74 -1.71 11.30
N ALA A 70 5.03 -0.59 11.37
CA ALA A 70 4.49 -0.02 12.60
C ALA A 70 3.18 -0.67 13.10
N LEU A 71 2.61 -1.60 12.30
CA LEU A 71 1.35 -2.27 12.62
C LEU A 71 1.58 -3.56 13.40
N GLU A 72 0.56 -3.93 14.17
CA GLU A 72 0.44 -5.24 14.77
C GLU A 72 -0.46 -6.15 13.92
N LYS A 73 -0.39 -7.46 14.15
CA LYS A 73 -1.18 -8.46 13.41
C LYS A 73 -2.70 -8.24 13.51
N GLU A 74 -3.15 -7.65 14.61
CA GLU A 74 -4.55 -7.36 14.90
C GLU A 74 -5.08 -6.10 14.23
N ASP A 75 -4.20 -5.28 13.66
CA ASP A 75 -4.58 -4.08 12.92
C ASP A 75 -5.21 -4.45 11.57
N TYR A 76 -6.11 -3.62 11.09
CA TYR A 76 -6.88 -3.87 9.89
C TYR A 76 -6.37 -3.02 8.72
N ILE A 77 -6.03 -3.65 7.58
CA ILE A 77 -5.54 -2.96 6.39
C ILE A 77 -6.64 -2.84 5.34
N LEU A 78 -6.90 -1.60 4.89
CA LEU A 78 -7.79 -1.31 3.77
C LEU A 78 -6.96 -0.66 2.64
N PRO A 79 -6.45 -1.48 1.71
CA PRO A 79 -5.49 -1.03 0.71
C PRO A 79 -6.16 -0.42 -0.51
N GLY A 80 -5.46 0.47 -1.21
CA GLY A 80 -5.69 0.76 -2.61
C GLY A 80 -5.04 -0.30 -3.52
N TYR A 81 -5.22 -0.15 -4.82
CA TYR A 81 -4.71 -1.12 -5.81
C TYR A 81 -3.17 -1.19 -5.91
N ARG A 82 -2.43 -0.20 -5.36
CA ARG A 82 -0.96 -0.18 -5.35
C ARG A 82 -0.36 -0.72 -4.05
N ASP A 83 -1.20 -1.05 -3.07
CA ASP A 83 -0.78 -1.42 -1.72
C ASP A 83 -0.71 -2.94 -1.50
N VAL A 84 -0.52 -3.68 -2.59
CA VAL A 84 -0.34 -5.15 -2.56
C VAL A 84 0.89 -5.56 -1.74
N PRO A 85 2.03 -4.83 -1.74
CA PRO A 85 3.16 -5.15 -0.87
C PRO A 85 2.80 -5.22 0.61
N GLN A 86 2.02 -4.26 1.12
CA GLN A 86 1.59 -4.27 2.52
C GLN A 86 0.74 -5.49 2.84
N LEU A 87 -0.16 -5.91 1.93
CA LEU A 87 -0.96 -7.12 2.10
C LEU A 87 -0.10 -8.38 2.16
N ILE A 88 0.92 -8.49 1.29
CA ILE A 88 1.83 -9.64 1.28
C ILE A 88 2.53 -9.76 2.64
N TRP A 89 3.06 -8.66 3.17
CA TRP A 89 3.73 -8.66 4.47
C TRP A 89 2.76 -8.78 5.64
N HIS A 90 1.46 -8.53 5.43
CA HIS A 90 0.42 -8.76 6.43
C HIS A 90 -0.12 -10.21 6.43
N GLY A 91 0.28 -11.01 5.46
CA GLY A 91 -0.05 -12.45 5.39
C GLY A 91 -0.73 -12.92 4.11
N LEU A 92 -0.91 -12.06 3.10
CA LEU A 92 -1.44 -12.49 1.80
C LEU A 92 -0.40 -13.35 1.08
N PRO A 93 -0.70 -14.60 0.72
CA PRO A 93 0.21 -15.44 -0.06
C PRO A 93 0.54 -14.81 -1.42
N LEU A 94 1.82 -14.81 -1.81
CA LEU A 94 2.27 -14.16 -3.04
C LEU A 94 1.55 -14.66 -4.30
N TYR A 95 1.20 -15.95 -4.39
CA TYR A 95 0.44 -16.47 -5.53
C TYR A 95 -0.98 -15.86 -5.62
N GLN A 96 -1.60 -15.51 -4.50
CA GLN A 96 -2.90 -14.83 -4.50
C GLN A 96 -2.80 -13.39 -5.00
N ALA A 97 -1.72 -12.67 -4.68
CA ALA A 97 -1.43 -11.38 -5.29
C ALA A 97 -1.31 -11.48 -6.83
N PHE A 98 -0.73 -12.56 -7.35
CA PHE A 98 -0.70 -12.81 -8.79
C PHE A 98 -2.06 -13.21 -9.35
N LEU A 99 -2.88 -13.96 -8.62
CA LEU A 99 -4.27 -14.24 -9.01
C LEU A 99 -5.10 -12.96 -9.08
N PHE A 100 -4.95 -12.04 -8.11
CA PHE A 100 -5.55 -10.70 -8.17
C PHE A 100 -5.15 -9.97 -9.46
N SER A 101 -3.84 -9.92 -9.76
CA SER A 101 -3.35 -9.32 -11.01
C SER A 101 -3.93 -9.95 -12.27
N LYS A 102 -4.20 -11.26 -12.26
CA LYS A 102 -4.84 -11.99 -13.37
C LYS A 102 -6.36 -11.80 -13.44
N GLY A 103 -6.97 -11.06 -12.50
CA GLY A 103 -8.42 -10.88 -12.41
C GLY A 103 -9.17 -12.11 -11.89
N HIS A 104 -8.50 -13.02 -11.21
CA HIS A 104 -9.11 -14.23 -10.65
C HIS A 104 -9.76 -13.92 -9.30
N PHE A 105 -11.02 -14.35 -9.05
CA PHE A 105 -11.75 -14.02 -7.84
C PHE A 105 -11.07 -14.49 -6.55
N HIS A 106 -10.35 -15.63 -6.57
CA HIS A 106 -9.55 -16.10 -5.43
C HIS A 106 -8.42 -15.14 -5.03
N GLY A 107 -8.00 -14.23 -5.92
CA GLY A 107 -7.05 -13.19 -5.61
C GLY A 107 -7.60 -12.13 -4.63
N ASN A 108 -8.94 -12.02 -4.54
CA ASN A 108 -9.63 -11.12 -3.61
C ASN A 108 -10.11 -11.82 -2.32
N GLN A 109 -9.89 -13.10 -2.16
CA GLN A 109 -10.23 -13.83 -0.94
C GLN A 109 -9.09 -13.68 0.07
N MET A 110 -9.31 -12.87 1.10
CA MET A 110 -8.33 -12.78 2.18
C MET A 110 -8.25 -14.08 2.96
N PRO A 111 -7.03 -14.54 3.33
CA PRO A 111 -6.86 -15.71 4.18
C PRO A 111 -7.64 -15.59 5.50
N GLU A 112 -8.11 -16.71 6.01
CA GLU A 112 -8.79 -16.74 7.31
C GLU A 112 -7.87 -16.19 8.41
N GLY A 113 -8.42 -15.30 9.24
CA GLY A 113 -7.69 -14.63 10.31
C GLY A 113 -6.78 -13.47 9.86
N MET A 114 -6.75 -13.14 8.57
CA MET A 114 -6.07 -11.95 8.08
C MET A 114 -6.99 -10.75 8.16
N ASN A 115 -6.60 -9.73 8.91
CA ASN A 115 -7.37 -8.49 9.08
C ASN A 115 -7.10 -7.53 7.93
N ALA A 116 -7.70 -7.78 6.77
CA ALA A 116 -7.57 -6.91 5.59
C ALA A 116 -8.79 -7.00 4.68
N LEU A 117 -9.02 -5.94 3.89
CA LEU A 117 -9.92 -5.99 2.74
C LEU A 117 -9.12 -6.21 1.44
N PRO A 118 -9.76 -6.68 0.37
CA PRO A 118 -9.16 -6.73 -0.95
C PRO A 118 -8.71 -5.35 -1.45
N PRO A 119 -7.70 -5.29 -2.35
CA PRO A 119 -7.27 -4.02 -2.93
C PRO A 119 -8.42 -3.27 -3.60
N GLN A 120 -8.61 -2.00 -3.21
CA GLN A 120 -9.68 -1.16 -3.73
C GLN A 120 -9.27 -0.48 -5.03
N ILE A 121 -10.07 -0.69 -6.09
CA ILE A 121 -9.90 0.00 -7.38
C ILE A 121 -10.66 1.32 -7.43
N ILE A 122 -11.79 1.40 -6.72
CA ILE A 122 -12.59 2.63 -6.62
C ILE A 122 -11.92 3.57 -5.65
N ILE A 123 -11.22 4.56 -6.20
CA ILE A 123 -10.36 5.46 -5.44
C ILE A 123 -11.16 6.33 -4.47
N GLY A 124 -10.74 6.33 -3.20
CA GLY A 124 -11.37 7.07 -2.12
C GLY A 124 -12.31 6.22 -1.25
N ALA A 125 -13.01 5.24 -1.82
CA ALA A 125 -14.00 4.43 -1.11
C ALA A 125 -13.45 3.73 0.14
N GLN A 126 -12.16 3.34 0.14
CA GLN A 126 -11.51 2.72 1.28
C GLN A 126 -11.45 3.62 2.52
N TYR A 127 -11.54 4.94 2.36
CA TYR A 127 -11.54 5.88 3.50
C TYR A 127 -12.82 5.78 4.34
N VAL A 128 -13.97 5.75 3.69
CA VAL A 128 -15.27 5.56 4.38
C VAL A 128 -15.34 4.16 5.02
N GLN A 129 -14.87 3.14 4.29
CA GLN A 129 -14.80 1.78 4.82
C GLN A 129 -13.87 1.70 6.04
N ALA A 130 -12.69 2.32 5.99
CA ALA A 130 -11.76 2.36 7.12
C ALA A 130 -12.36 3.05 8.33
N ALA A 131 -13.05 4.19 8.13
CA ALA A 131 -13.72 4.91 9.20
C ALA A 131 -14.74 4.01 9.93
N GLY A 132 -15.52 3.21 9.17
CA GLY A 132 -16.46 2.24 9.74
C GLY A 132 -15.77 1.12 10.52
N VAL A 133 -14.69 0.54 9.96
CA VAL A 133 -13.91 -0.51 10.65
C VAL A 133 -13.26 0.04 11.91
N GLY A 134 -12.61 1.21 11.84
CA GLY A 134 -11.96 1.86 12.99
C GLY A 134 -12.94 2.18 14.12
N LEU A 135 -14.16 2.65 13.78
CA LEU A 135 -15.23 2.84 14.76
C LEU A 135 -15.66 1.51 15.38
N GLY A 136 -15.83 0.46 14.58
CA GLY A 136 -16.18 -0.88 15.05
C GLY A 136 -15.13 -1.46 16.02
N LEU A 137 -13.84 -1.25 15.74
CA LEU A 137 -12.74 -1.65 16.62
C LEU A 137 -12.81 -0.90 17.97
N LYS A 138 -13.00 0.43 17.93
CA LYS A 138 -13.18 1.27 19.12
C LYS A 138 -14.37 0.83 19.96
N MET A 139 -15.54 0.65 19.35
CA MET A 139 -16.77 0.23 20.05
C MET A 139 -16.62 -1.13 20.75
N ARG A 140 -15.77 -2.01 20.21
CA ARG A 140 -15.45 -3.31 20.80
C ARG A 140 -14.30 -3.27 21.79
N GLY A 141 -13.75 -2.10 22.11
CA GLY A 141 -12.63 -1.93 23.01
C GLY A 141 -11.33 -2.58 22.55
N LYS A 142 -11.17 -2.77 21.23
CA LYS A 142 -9.97 -3.38 20.67
C LYS A 142 -8.81 -2.37 20.65
N LYS A 143 -7.62 -2.84 21.03
CA LYS A 143 -6.37 -2.07 20.95
C LYS A 143 -5.72 -2.26 19.58
N SER A 144 -6.50 -2.00 18.54
CA SER A 144 -6.08 -2.10 17.14
C SER A 144 -6.66 -0.95 16.33
N VAL A 145 -6.09 -0.70 15.17
CA VAL A 145 -6.46 0.39 14.27
C VAL A 145 -6.87 -0.13 12.90
N ALA A 146 -7.63 0.67 12.16
CA ALA A 146 -7.85 0.47 10.75
C ALA A 146 -7.00 1.49 9.97
N ILE A 147 -6.02 1.01 9.22
CA ILE A 147 -5.16 1.83 8.36
C ILE A 147 -5.62 1.73 6.92
N THR A 148 -5.63 2.86 6.21
CA THR A 148 -5.95 2.89 4.79
C THR A 148 -5.01 3.77 4.00
N TYR A 149 -4.89 3.51 2.70
CA TYR A 149 -3.92 4.12 1.81
C TYR A 149 -4.60 4.68 0.56
N THR A 150 -4.15 5.85 0.11
CA THR A 150 -4.48 6.38 -1.22
C THR A 150 -3.31 7.17 -1.81
N GLY A 151 -3.31 7.43 -3.12
CA GLY A 151 -2.43 8.42 -3.74
C GLY A 151 -2.98 9.83 -3.59
N ASP A 152 -2.19 10.83 -4.03
CA ASP A 152 -2.59 12.24 -4.06
C ASP A 152 -3.90 12.48 -4.81
N GLY A 153 -4.15 11.76 -5.92
CA GLY A 153 -5.39 11.83 -6.67
C GLY A 153 -6.63 11.43 -5.89
N GLY A 154 -6.52 10.47 -4.97
CA GLY A 154 -7.63 10.03 -4.11
C GLY A 154 -8.12 11.13 -3.16
N THR A 155 -7.27 12.11 -2.85
CA THR A 155 -7.65 13.24 -1.98
C THR A 155 -8.61 14.24 -2.65
N SER A 156 -8.94 14.04 -3.93
CA SER A 156 -9.93 14.81 -4.67
C SER A 156 -11.32 14.18 -4.65
N GLN A 157 -11.47 12.97 -4.09
CA GLN A 157 -12.74 12.27 -3.96
C GLN A 157 -13.52 12.73 -2.72
N GLY A 158 -14.86 12.71 -2.81
CA GLY A 158 -15.74 13.03 -1.68
C GLY A 158 -15.52 12.11 -0.50
N ASP A 159 -15.47 10.80 -0.76
CA ASP A 159 -15.27 9.73 0.24
C ASP A 159 -14.01 9.94 1.10
N PHE A 160 -12.96 10.58 0.55
CA PHE A 160 -11.78 10.95 1.32
C PHE A 160 -12.11 11.87 2.49
N TYR A 161 -12.86 12.96 2.20
CA TYR A 161 -13.25 13.92 3.23
C TYR A 161 -14.31 13.38 4.18
N GLU A 162 -15.27 12.66 3.64
CA GLU A 162 -16.39 12.06 4.39
C GLU A 162 -15.87 11.02 5.38
N GLY A 163 -14.96 10.13 4.93
CA GLY A 163 -14.32 9.14 5.79
C GLY A 163 -13.54 9.76 6.94
N MET A 164 -12.71 10.79 6.66
CA MET A 164 -11.95 11.50 7.71
C MET A 164 -12.88 12.25 8.67
N ASN A 165 -13.89 12.95 8.14
CA ASN A 165 -14.85 13.70 8.97
C ASN A 165 -15.63 12.77 9.91
N PHE A 166 -16.09 11.63 9.39
CA PHE A 166 -16.78 10.63 10.21
C PHE A 166 -15.84 10.05 11.28
N ALA A 167 -14.63 9.65 10.91
CA ALA A 167 -13.65 9.13 11.85
C ALA A 167 -13.28 10.15 12.93
N GLY A 168 -13.10 11.42 12.56
CA GLY A 168 -12.83 12.52 13.49
C GLY A 168 -13.96 12.77 14.47
N ALA A 169 -15.20 12.89 13.95
CA ALA A 169 -16.39 13.14 14.75
C ALA A 169 -16.65 12.06 15.82
N TYR A 170 -16.36 10.80 15.51
CA TYR A 170 -16.52 9.68 16.42
C TYR A 170 -15.24 9.27 17.16
N GLY A 171 -14.10 9.91 16.85
CA GLY A 171 -12.79 9.55 17.40
C GLY A 171 -12.43 8.09 17.12
N ALA A 172 -12.68 7.62 15.90
CA ALA A 172 -12.47 6.24 15.51
C ALA A 172 -10.99 5.87 15.46
N ASN A 173 -10.66 4.58 15.66
CA ASN A 173 -9.28 4.09 15.66
C ASN A 173 -8.74 3.98 14.23
N ASN A 174 -8.40 5.12 13.60
CA ASN A 174 -7.98 5.15 12.21
C ASN A 174 -6.61 5.81 12.00
N ILE A 175 -5.90 5.30 10.99
CA ILE A 175 -4.75 5.94 10.36
C ILE A 175 -5.04 6.09 8.88
N PHE A 176 -4.94 7.32 8.37
CA PHE A 176 -5.13 7.64 6.96
C PHE A 176 -3.79 7.99 6.33
N ILE A 177 -3.34 7.22 5.33
CA ILE A 177 -2.09 7.47 4.62
C ILE A 177 -2.39 8.01 3.22
N VAL A 178 -1.76 9.14 2.90
CA VAL A 178 -1.71 9.67 1.53
C VAL A 178 -0.30 9.51 0.99
N GLN A 179 -0.11 8.61 0.04
CA GLN A 179 1.15 8.40 -0.67
C GLN A 179 1.24 9.42 -1.80
N ASN A 180 1.72 10.63 -1.49
CA ASN A 180 1.83 11.73 -2.44
C ASN A 180 3.03 11.53 -3.34
N ASN A 181 2.81 10.93 -4.51
CA ASN A 181 3.83 10.75 -5.55
C ASN A 181 3.80 11.86 -6.62
N GLY A 182 3.02 12.91 -6.40
CA GLY A 182 2.95 14.11 -7.24
C GLY A 182 2.02 14.01 -8.45
N PHE A 183 1.43 12.84 -8.74
CA PHE A 183 0.64 12.65 -9.96
C PHE A 183 -0.57 11.74 -9.76
N ALA A 184 -1.76 12.25 -10.01
CA ALA A 184 -2.96 11.44 -10.25
C ALA A 184 -2.96 10.97 -11.70
N ILE A 185 -2.51 9.72 -11.95
CA ILE A 185 -2.19 9.22 -13.29
C ILE A 185 -1.15 10.13 -13.94
N SER A 186 -1.59 11.08 -14.77
CA SER A 186 -0.78 12.08 -15.49
C SER A 186 -1.02 13.53 -14.98
N VAL A 187 -1.98 13.73 -14.10
CA VAL A 187 -2.35 15.08 -13.61
C VAL A 187 -1.45 15.46 -12.43
N PRO A 188 -0.62 16.52 -12.55
CA PRO A 188 0.21 16.99 -11.44
C PRO A 188 -0.64 17.43 -10.25
N ARG A 189 -0.10 17.25 -9.03
CA ARG A 189 -0.79 17.58 -7.78
C ARG A 189 -1.30 19.03 -7.75
N GLU A 190 -0.54 19.98 -8.27
CA GLU A 190 -0.87 21.42 -8.30
C GLU A 190 -2.14 21.71 -9.12
N LYS A 191 -2.49 20.84 -10.06
CA LYS A 191 -3.73 20.94 -10.85
C LYS A 191 -4.93 20.27 -10.17
N GLN A 192 -4.71 19.49 -9.12
CA GLN A 192 -5.76 18.79 -8.40
C GLN A 192 -6.28 19.60 -7.20
N THR A 193 -5.41 20.38 -6.56
CA THR A 193 -5.76 21.10 -5.34
C THR A 193 -4.87 22.33 -5.15
N ALA A 194 -5.47 23.41 -4.62
CA ALA A 194 -4.76 24.60 -4.18
C ALA A 194 -4.14 24.46 -2.77
N ALA A 195 -4.40 23.34 -2.07
CA ALA A 195 -3.81 23.06 -0.77
C ALA A 195 -2.28 22.99 -0.87
N LYS A 196 -1.56 23.67 0.03
CA LYS A 196 -0.09 23.67 0.03
C LYS A 196 0.46 22.26 0.33
N THR A 197 -0.15 21.54 1.27
CA THR A 197 0.12 20.15 1.60
C THR A 197 -1.19 19.37 1.61
N LEU A 198 -1.15 18.05 1.38
CA LEU A 198 -2.34 17.24 1.52
C LEU A 198 -2.66 16.95 2.99
N ALA A 199 -1.64 16.96 3.85
CA ALA A 199 -1.81 16.84 5.30
C ALA A 199 -2.71 17.92 5.90
N GLN A 200 -2.70 19.16 5.36
CA GLN A 200 -3.57 20.23 5.84
C GLN A 200 -5.08 19.97 5.63
N LYS A 201 -5.44 19.02 4.76
CA LYS A 201 -6.84 18.62 4.56
C LYS A 201 -7.46 17.98 5.81
N ALA A 202 -6.63 17.45 6.72
CA ALA A 202 -7.03 16.94 8.03
C ALA A 202 -7.73 18.01 8.90
N ILE A 203 -7.36 19.28 8.75
CA ILE A 203 -7.90 20.40 9.54
C ILE A 203 -9.41 20.50 9.37
N ALA A 204 -9.92 20.31 8.16
CA ALA A 204 -11.36 20.37 7.87
C ALA A 204 -12.17 19.27 8.58
N ALA A 205 -11.53 18.14 8.87
CA ALA A 205 -12.11 17.01 9.61
C ALA A 205 -11.88 17.10 11.12
N GLY A 206 -11.17 18.13 11.62
CA GLY A 206 -10.81 18.29 13.03
C GLY A 206 -9.86 17.22 13.55
N ILE A 207 -9.05 16.61 12.68
CA ILE A 207 -8.06 15.58 13.03
C ILE A 207 -6.63 16.10 12.83
N GLU A 208 -5.67 15.45 13.48
CA GLU A 208 -4.27 15.75 13.28
C GLU A 208 -3.78 15.32 11.89
N GLY A 209 -2.92 16.13 11.27
CA GLY A 209 -2.30 15.85 9.99
C GLY A 209 -0.82 16.19 9.97
N ILE A 210 0.01 15.31 9.46
CA ILE A 210 1.46 15.52 9.33
C ILE A 210 1.96 15.20 7.93
N GLN A 211 2.93 15.98 7.44
CA GLN A 211 3.67 15.69 6.22
C GLN A 211 5.02 15.05 6.58
N VAL A 212 5.30 13.89 6.02
CA VAL A 212 6.48 13.05 6.29
C VAL A 212 7.29 12.86 5.00
N ASP A 213 8.60 12.80 5.10
CA ASP A 213 9.45 12.34 4.01
C ASP A 213 9.19 10.84 3.75
N GLY A 214 8.39 10.56 2.72
CA GLY A 214 8.00 9.20 2.34
C GLY A 214 9.12 8.38 1.70
N MET A 215 10.32 8.96 1.51
CA MET A 215 11.53 8.26 1.09
C MET A 215 12.41 7.88 2.29
N ASP A 216 12.02 8.27 3.50
CA ASP A 216 12.67 7.94 4.78
C ASP A 216 11.82 6.93 5.55
N VAL A 217 12.21 5.67 5.51
CA VAL A 217 11.45 4.57 6.11
C VAL A 217 11.32 4.69 7.63
N LEU A 218 12.32 5.27 8.32
CA LEU A 218 12.27 5.46 9.76
C LEU A 218 11.31 6.58 10.16
N ALA A 219 11.26 7.66 9.38
CA ALA A 219 10.29 8.73 9.60
C ALA A 219 8.84 8.26 9.37
N VAL A 220 8.60 7.47 8.32
CA VAL A 220 7.28 6.88 8.06
C VAL A 220 6.88 5.92 9.18
N TYR A 221 7.80 5.06 9.62
CA TYR A 221 7.56 4.16 10.75
C TYR A 221 7.20 4.93 12.02
N ALA A 222 8.02 5.91 12.41
CA ALA A 222 7.82 6.68 13.63
C ALA A 222 6.47 7.43 13.61
N ALA A 223 6.14 8.10 12.50
CA ALA A 223 4.87 8.79 12.36
C ALA A 223 3.66 7.84 12.41
N THR A 224 3.77 6.67 11.81
CA THR A 224 2.69 5.68 11.83
C THR A 224 2.53 5.04 13.21
N LYS A 225 3.63 4.74 13.90
CA LYS A 225 3.62 4.24 15.27
C LYS A 225 2.96 5.23 16.22
N TYR A 226 3.33 6.50 16.14
CA TYR A 226 2.69 7.59 16.90
C TYR A 226 1.19 7.66 16.62
N ALA A 227 0.78 7.65 15.33
CA ALA A 227 -0.63 7.70 14.97
C ALA A 227 -1.42 6.49 15.50
N ARG A 228 -0.80 5.29 15.50
CA ARG A 228 -1.39 4.08 16.05
C ARG A 228 -1.62 4.19 17.57
N GLU A 229 -0.60 4.60 18.29
CA GLU A 229 -0.65 4.76 19.76
C GLU A 229 -1.68 5.82 20.15
N ARG A 230 -1.70 6.95 19.47
CA ARG A 230 -2.67 8.02 19.63
C ARG A 230 -4.11 7.54 19.42
N ALA A 231 -4.37 6.82 18.33
CA ALA A 231 -5.72 6.31 18.05
C ALA A 231 -6.20 5.34 19.13
N ILE A 232 -5.34 4.43 19.58
CA ILE A 232 -5.65 3.47 20.65
C ILE A 232 -5.83 4.14 22.01
N ALA A 233 -5.11 5.22 22.29
CA ALA A 233 -5.27 6.03 23.48
C ALA A 233 -6.61 6.83 23.50
N GLY A 234 -7.33 6.85 22.36
CA GLY A 234 -8.61 7.58 22.25
C GLY A 234 -8.45 9.06 21.89
N GLU A 235 -7.25 9.48 21.47
CA GLU A 235 -6.94 10.85 21.06
C GLU A 235 -7.40 11.14 19.61
N GLY A 236 -7.96 10.15 18.94
CA GLY A 236 -8.57 10.26 17.61
C GLY A 236 -7.65 9.87 16.45
N PRO A 237 -8.20 9.86 15.23
CA PRO A 237 -7.49 9.47 14.03
C PRO A 237 -6.45 10.50 13.58
N MET A 238 -5.57 10.08 12.67
CA MET A 238 -4.53 10.94 12.10
C MET A 238 -4.39 10.74 10.59
N LEU A 239 -4.11 11.84 9.86
CA LEU A 239 -3.74 11.84 8.45
C LEU A 239 -2.23 12.00 8.31
N ILE A 240 -1.59 11.08 7.62
CA ILE A 240 -0.15 11.12 7.29
C ILE A 240 0.01 11.27 5.78
N GLU A 241 0.55 12.39 5.33
CA GLU A 241 0.99 12.58 3.95
C GLU A 241 2.45 12.17 3.82
N THR A 242 2.73 11.10 3.09
CA THR A 242 4.10 10.68 2.77
C THR A 242 4.51 11.24 1.42
N MET A 243 5.52 12.12 1.40
CA MET A 243 6.11 12.67 0.18
C MET A 243 7.00 11.63 -0.46
N THR A 244 6.55 11.05 -1.55
CA THR A 244 7.22 9.92 -2.20
C THR A 244 7.26 10.10 -3.72
N TYR A 245 7.76 9.12 -4.44
CA TYR A 245 7.82 9.15 -5.88
C TYR A 245 7.54 7.78 -6.46
N ARG A 246 6.95 7.74 -7.64
CA ARG A 246 6.67 6.53 -8.40
C ARG A 246 7.61 6.45 -9.60
N TYR A 247 8.60 5.55 -9.58
CA TYR A 247 9.56 5.42 -10.68
C TYR A 247 8.93 4.85 -11.96
N GLY A 248 8.01 3.92 -11.82
CA GLY A 248 7.31 3.30 -12.93
C GLY A 248 6.14 4.13 -13.48
N PRO A 249 5.47 3.63 -14.53
CA PRO A 249 4.20 4.19 -15.01
C PRO A 249 3.10 4.07 -13.96
N HIS A 250 1.97 4.76 -14.20
CA HIS A 250 0.81 4.66 -13.32
C HIS A 250 0.32 3.21 -13.21
N THR A 251 0.14 2.56 -14.34
CA THR A 251 -0.11 1.12 -14.46
C THR A 251 0.62 0.59 -15.71
N MET A 252 0.75 -0.73 -15.80
CA MET A 252 1.30 -1.37 -16.99
C MET A 252 0.32 -1.43 -18.18
N SER A 253 -0.86 -0.78 -18.06
CA SER A 253 -1.93 -0.78 -19.07
C SER A 253 -1.89 0.47 -19.95
N GLY A 254 -0.73 0.78 -20.55
CA GLY A 254 -0.61 1.82 -21.58
C GLY A 254 -0.26 3.22 -21.09
N ASP A 255 0.10 3.40 -19.80
CA ASP A 255 0.62 4.68 -19.33
C ASP A 255 2.07 4.90 -19.77
N ASP A 256 2.34 6.10 -20.28
CA ASP A 256 3.68 6.56 -20.70
C ASP A 256 4.08 7.80 -19.88
N PRO A 257 4.90 7.63 -18.84
CA PRO A 257 5.31 8.73 -17.97
C PRO A 257 6.09 9.83 -18.70
N THR A 258 6.76 9.54 -19.81
CA THR A 258 7.54 10.54 -20.54
C THR A 258 6.69 11.67 -21.13
N ARG A 259 5.36 11.48 -21.21
CA ARG A 259 4.41 12.49 -21.67
C ARG A 259 4.11 13.58 -20.65
N TYR A 260 4.38 13.35 -19.37
CA TYR A 260 3.99 14.27 -18.29
C TYR A 260 5.05 14.48 -17.21
N ARG A 261 6.17 13.72 -17.24
CA ARG A 261 7.32 13.88 -16.35
C ARG A 261 8.57 14.25 -17.13
N SER A 262 9.42 15.09 -16.54
CA SER A 262 10.73 15.39 -17.10
C SER A 262 11.79 14.43 -16.56
N GLN A 263 12.84 14.22 -17.33
CA GLN A 263 14.02 13.44 -16.91
C GLN A 263 14.73 14.08 -15.69
N ASP A 264 14.72 15.41 -15.60
CA ASP A 264 15.32 16.12 -14.47
C ASP A 264 14.60 15.78 -13.17
N LEU A 265 13.26 15.72 -13.20
CA LEU A 265 12.45 15.32 -12.06
C LEU A 265 12.75 13.89 -11.65
N ASP A 266 12.79 12.95 -12.59
CA ASP A 266 13.12 11.55 -12.32
C ASP A 266 14.51 11.44 -11.68
N SER A 267 15.52 12.14 -12.23
CA SER A 267 16.90 12.14 -11.71
C SER A 267 17.01 12.80 -10.31
N GLU A 268 16.18 13.78 -10.01
CA GLU A 268 16.12 14.37 -8.67
C GLU A 268 15.64 13.36 -7.63
N TRP A 269 14.57 12.61 -7.97
CA TRP A 269 14.01 11.62 -7.06
C TRP A 269 14.86 10.34 -6.93
N GLU A 270 15.60 9.96 -7.99
CA GLU A 270 16.56 8.85 -7.92
C GLU A 270 17.65 9.09 -6.86
N LYS A 271 18.09 10.34 -6.66
CA LYS A 271 19.06 10.69 -5.61
C LYS A 271 18.48 10.48 -4.20
N LYS A 272 17.18 10.45 -4.07
CA LYS A 272 16.44 10.27 -2.81
C LYS A 272 15.97 8.82 -2.62
N ASP A 273 16.42 7.86 -3.44
CA ASP A 273 15.95 6.47 -3.42
C ASP A 273 15.93 5.90 -2.00
N PRO A 274 14.77 5.37 -1.54
CA PRO A 274 14.59 4.95 -0.16
C PRO A 274 15.48 3.76 0.22
N LEU A 275 15.76 2.86 -0.74
CA LEU A 275 16.66 1.72 -0.49
C LEU A 275 18.10 2.17 -0.34
N VAL A 276 18.55 3.08 -1.21
CA VAL A 276 19.92 3.62 -1.15
C VAL A 276 20.15 4.38 0.15
N ARG A 277 19.19 5.22 0.54
CA ARG A 277 19.23 5.98 1.80
C ARG A 277 19.32 5.07 3.02
N PHE A 278 18.42 4.11 3.12
CA PHE A 278 18.39 3.22 4.28
C PHE A 278 19.57 2.24 4.31
N ARG A 279 20.04 1.78 3.15
CA ARG A 279 21.27 0.96 3.03
C ARG A 279 22.49 1.71 3.58
N LYS A 280 22.73 2.95 3.16
CA LYS A 280 23.83 3.79 3.68
C LYS A 280 23.79 3.91 5.21
N PHE A 281 22.59 4.09 5.78
CA PHE A 281 22.43 4.12 7.23
C PHE A 281 22.84 2.81 7.89
N LEU A 282 22.35 1.68 7.39
CA LEU A 282 22.66 0.36 7.94
C LEU A 282 24.13 -0.04 7.77
N GLU A 283 24.73 0.26 6.63
CA GLU A 283 26.18 0.05 6.38
C GLU A 283 27.03 0.86 7.37
N SER A 284 26.66 2.10 7.67
CA SER A 284 27.34 2.92 8.67
C SER A 284 27.32 2.30 10.06
N LYS A 285 26.30 1.50 10.36
CA LYS A 285 26.12 0.71 11.60
C LYS A 285 26.68 -0.71 11.50
N LYS A 286 27.20 -1.12 10.34
CA LYS A 286 27.65 -2.51 10.05
C LYS A 286 26.53 -3.56 10.18
N LEU A 287 25.29 -3.16 9.87
CA LEU A 287 24.10 -4.00 9.97
C LEU A 287 23.67 -4.61 8.64
N TRP A 288 24.22 -4.16 7.52
CA TRP A 288 23.86 -4.63 6.18
C TRP A 288 25.09 -4.67 5.28
N THR A 289 25.16 -5.68 4.44
CA THR A 289 26.24 -5.90 3.47
C THR A 289 25.66 -6.21 2.10
N GLU A 290 26.48 -6.13 1.05
CA GLU A 290 26.10 -6.55 -0.30
C GLU A 290 25.73 -8.06 -0.34
N GLU A 291 26.38 -8.89 0.48
CA GLU A 291 26.06 -10.32 0.59
C GLU A 291 24.64 -10.53 1.16
N ASP A 292 24.25 -9.77 2.18
CA ASP A 292 22.90 -9.82 2.77
C ASP A 292 21.85 -9.42 1.73
N GLU A 293 22.11 -8.36 0.98
CA GLU A 293 21.22 -7.91 -0.08
C GLU A 293 21.06 -8.95 -1.19
N ASN A 294 22.15 -9.53 -1.66
CA ASN A 294 22.12 -10.57 -2.68
C ASN A 294 21.36 -11.81 -2.23
N LYS A 295 21.46 -12.22 -0.96
CA LYS A 295 20.65 -13.32 -0.40
C LYS A 295 19.15 -13.01 -0.50
N VAL A 296 18.74 -11.79 -0.16
CA VAL A 296 17.34 -11.37 -0.26
C VAL A 296 16.86 -11.34 -1.70
N ILE A 297 17.69 -10.82 -2.62
CA ILE A 297 17.37 -10.78 -4.05
C ILE A 297 17.15 -12.20 -4.61
N GLU A 298 18.03 -13.14 -4.30
CA GLU A 298 17.89 -14.52 -4.79
C GLU A 298 16.67 -15.23 -4.18
N GLN A 299 16.43 -15.03 -2.87
CA GLN A 299 15.24 -15.57 -2.22
C GLN A 299 13.97 -15.02 -2.87
N ALA A 300 13.89 -13.69 -3.09
CA ALA A 300 12.74 -13.06 -3.73
C ALA A 300 12.50 -13.61 -5.15
N LYS A 301 13.56 -13.83 -5.93
CA LYS A 301 13.44 -14.41 -7.27
C LYS A 301 12.85 -15.82 -7.25
N GLU A 302 13.28 -16.66 -6.31
CA GLU A 302 12.77 -18.03 -6.20
C GLU A 302 11.32 -18.05 -5.72
N ASP A 303 10.98 -17.28 -4.67
CA ASP A 303 9.61 -17.17 -4.17
C ASP A 303 8.65 -16.69 -5.27
N ILE A 304 9.06 -15.70 -6.07
CA ILE A 304 8.26 -15.17 -7.19
C ILE A 304 8.07 -16.23 -8.27
N LYS A 305 9.10 -17.00 -8.59
CA LYS A 305 9.05 -18.07 -9.58
C LYS A 305 8.09 -19.18 -9.13
N GLU A 306 8.15 -19.58 -7.87
CA GLU A 306 7.22 -20.57 -7.30
C GLU A 306 5.78 -20.04 -7.27
N ALA A 307 5.59 -18.81 -6.82
CA ALA A 307 4.27 -18.20 -6.72
C ALA A 307 3.59 -18.03 -8.09
N ILE A 308 4.33 -17.58 -9.12
CA ILE A 308 3.75 -17.44 -10.47
C ILE A 308 3.46 -18.81 -11.10
N LYS A 309 4.29 -19.82 -10.84
CA LYS A 309 4.02 -21.19 -11.28
C LYS A 309 2.73 -21.73 -10.65
N LYS A 310 2.53 -21.49 -9.35
CA LYS A 310 1.30 -21.87 -8.65
C LYS A 310 0.09 -21.12 -9.20
N ALA A 311 0.21 -19.81 -9.46
CA ALA A 311 -0.87 -19.02 -10.05
C ALA A 311 -1.21 -19.44 -11.50
N ASP A 312 -0.22 -19.87 -12.30
CA ASP A 312 -0.43 -20.37 -13.67
C ASP A 312 -1.16 -21.72 -13.70
N GLN A 313 -0.96 -22.54 -12.67
CA GLN A 313 -1.61 -23.85 -12.52
C GLN A 313 -2.99 -23.77 -11.85
N TYR A 314 -3.38 -22.58 -11.38
CA TYR A 314 -4.68 -22.41 -10.74
C TYR A 314 -5.82 -22.66 -11.75
N PRO A 315 -6.92 -23.32 -11.35
CA PRO A 315 -8.04 -23.60 -12.26
C PRO A 315 -8.54 -22.33 -12.95
N LYS A 316 -8.85 -22.42 -14.23
CA LYS A 316 -9.42 -21.29 -14.97
C LYS A 316 -10.78 -20.91 -14.37
N GLN A 317 -10.95 -19.64 -14.14
CA GLN A 317 -12.20 -19.06 -13.65
C GLN A 317 -13.29 -19.18 -14.70
N LYS A 318 -14.49 -19.60 -14.27
CA LYS A 318 -15.70 -19.65 -15.08
C LYS A 318 -16.58 -18.43 -14.77
N VAL A 319 -17.50 -18.09 -15.68
CA VAL A 319 -18.47 -17.04 -15.44
C VAL A 319 -19.41 -17.42 -14.30
N THR A 320 -19.78 -18.68 -14.20
CA THR A 320 -20.57 -19.24 -13.10
C THR A 320 -19.92 -19.05 -11.73
N ASP A 321 -18.58 -19.11 -11.64
CA ASP A 321 -17.83 -18.83 -10.40
C ASP A 321 -17.97 -17.37 -9.97
N LEU A 322 -17.93 -16.43 -10.93
CA LEU A 322 -18.12 -15.00 -10.65
C LEU A 322 -19.54 -14.75 -10.11
N ILE A 323 -20.55 -15.27 -10.80
CA ILE A 323 -21.95 -15.07 -10.41
C ILE A 323 -22.19 -15.62 -9.00
N SER A 324 -21.71 -16.82 -8.70
CA SER A 324 -21.91 -17.49 -7.40
C SER A 324 -21.28 -16.76 -6.22
N ASN A 325 -20.27 -15.91 -6.47
CA ASN A 325 -19.56 -15.18 -5.42
C ASN A 325 -20.08 -13.73 -5.22
N MET A 326 -21.11 -13.29 -5.95
CA MET A 326 -21.61 -11.92 -5.85
C MET A 326 -22.54 -11.69 -4.65
N PHE A 327 -23.36 -12.69 -4.32
CA PHE A 327 -24.36 -12.61 -3.25
C PHE A 327 -24.48 -13.94 -2.52
N GLU A 328 -24.80 -13.92 -1.24
CA GLU A 328 -25.10 -15.14 -0.47
C GLU A 328 -26.34 -15.86 -1.07
N THR A 329 -27.38 -15.11 -1.41
CA THR A 329 -28.53 -15.60 -2.15
C THR A 329 -28.64 -14.83 -3.45
N LEU A 330 -28.54 -15.53 -4.58
CA LEU A 330 -28.58 -14.90 -5.89
C LEU A 330 -29.98 -14.30 -6.16
N PRO A 331 -30.08 -13.02 -6.57
CA PRO A 331 -31.32 -12.44 -7.07
C PRO A 331 -31.74 -13.09 -8.39
N GLN A 332 -33.01 -12.99 -8.74
CA GLN A 332 -33.62 -13.71 -9.87
C GLN A 332 -32.85 -13.52 -11.18
N ASN A 333 -32.49 -12.29 -11.51
CA ASN A 333 -31.74 -11.97 -12.74
C ASN A 333 -30.36 -12.66 -12.82
N LEU A 334 -29.68 -12.86 -11.68
CA LEU A 334 -28.43 -13.61 -11.65
C LEU A 334 -28.64 -15.12 -11.63
N GLN A 335 -29.77 -15.62 -11.11
CA GLN A 335 -30.14 -17.02 -11.25
C GLN A 335 -30.38 -17.39 -12.72
N GLU A 336 -31.09 -16.54 -13.47
CA GLU A 336 -31.33 -16.73 -14.91
C GLU A 336 -30.00 -16.73 -15.70
N GLN A 337 -29.10 -15.78 -15.43
CA GLN A 337 -27.76 -15.75 -16.02
C GLN A 337 -26.93 -16.98 -15.63
N MET A 338 -27.01 -17.42 -14.37
CA MET A 338 -26.31 -18.62 -13.91
C MET A 338 -26.72 -19.86 -14.74
N GLU A 339 -28.01 -20.08 -14.98
CA GLU A 339 -28.50 -21.21 -15.78
C GLU A 339 -28.06 -21.10 -17.25
N GLU A 340 -28.08 -19.89 -17.82
CA GLU A 340 -27.58 -19.66 -19.19
C GLU A 340 -26.09 -20.03 -19.32
N TYR A 341 -25.26 -19.59 -18.38
CA TYR A 341 -23.81 -19.86 -18.42
C TYR A 341 -23.48 -21.30 -18.10
N LYS A 342 -24.19 -21.98 -17.18
CA LYS A 342 -24.05 -23.43 -16.97
C LYS A 342 -24.28 -24.20 -18.26
N ALA A 343 -25.31 -23.85 -19.04
CA ALA A 343 -25.61 -24.48 -20.30
C ALA A 343 -24.54 -24.24 -21.38
N LYS A 344 -23.83 -23.11 -21.33
CA LYS A 344 -22.72 -22.80 -22.24
C LYS A 344 -21.42 -23.50 -21.83
N GLU A 345 -21.15 -23.61 -20.53
CA GLU A 345 -19.94 -24.26 -19.98
C GLU A 345 -19.96 -25.79 -20.05
N SER A 346 -21.14 -26.40 -20.25
CA SER A 346 -21.32 -27.83 -20.42
C SER A 346 -21.14 -28.32 -21.86
N LYS A 347 -21.01 -27.40 -22.82
CA LYS A 347 -20.69 -27.68 -24.24
C LYS A 347 -19.20 -27.57 -24.53
#